data_f3602ab34671cc4e408137887eef60cb
#
_entry.id   f3602ab34671cc4e408137887eef60cb
#
_cell.length_a   1.000
_cell.length_b   1.000
_cell.length_c   1.000
_cell.angle_alpha   90.00
_cell.angle_beta   90.00
_cell.angle_gamma   90.00
#
_symmetry.space_group_name_H-M   'P 1'
#
loop_
_entity.id
_entity.type
_entity.pdbx_description
1 polymer ?
#
loop_
_entity_poly.entity_id
_entity_poly.type
_entity_poly.pdbx_seq_one_letter_code
_entity_poly.pdbx_strand_id
1 'polypeptide(L)'
;LVVSPGDTAYCQKEIVEKYGFKKVRRIVEGGKERYHSVAIGLKQTSDCDYVFIHDGARPLVTEEIIERALCGVRKHKACVVGMPVKDTIKIADEEGNIASTPNRNLTWLVQTPQTFAAPLIKKAYASLIEREEELKSSGLVITDDAMVVETMTGHRVKLIEGAYENIKITTPEDIDTAENFLRLRITGR
;
A
#
# COMPACT_ATOMS: atom_id res chain seq x y z
N LEU A 1 -0.49 -13.27 4.74
CA LEU A 1 -1.22 -12.91 3.53
C LEU A 1 -2.68 -12.62 3.87
N VAL A 2 -3.26 -11.61 3.25
CA VAL A 2 -4.70 -11.32 3.30
C VAL A 2 -5.24 -11.54 1.91
N VAL A 3 -6.22 -12.44 1.78
CA VAL A 3 -6.74 -12.91 0.49
C VAL A 3 -8.25 -12.71 0.42
N SER A 4 -8.84 -12.86 -0.75
CA SER A 4 -10.30 -12.80 -0.90
C SER A 4 -10.98 -13.90 -0.10
N PRO A 5 -12.22 -13.68 0.38
CA PRO A 5 -13.01 -14.74 1.01
C PRO A 5 -13.09 -15.98 0.12
N GLY A 6 -12.80 -17.15 0.70
CA GLY A 6 -12.78 -18.43 -0.01
C GLY A 6 -11.43 -18.83 -0.63
N ASP A 7 -10.46 -17.93 -0.73
CA ASP A 7 -9.19 -18.18 -1.42
C ASP A 7 -8.06 -18.70 -0.48
N THR A 8 -8.32 -18.89 0.80
CA THR A 8 -7.28 -19.33 1.75
C THR A 8 -6.67 -20.67 1.39
N ALA A 9 -7.50 -21.68 1.06
CA ALA A 9 -7.03 -23.01 0.69
C ALA A 9 -6.27 -23.00 -0.65
N TYR A 10 -6.77 -22.25 -1.63
CA TYR A 10 -6.10 -22.05 -2.91
C TYR A 10 -4.72 -21.39 -2.71
N CYS A 11 -4.68 -20.30 -1.97
CA CYS A 11 -3.44 -19.57 -1.71
C CYS A 11 -2.42 -20.45 -0.95
N GLN A 12 -2.88 -21.23 0.02
CA GLN A 12 -2.02 -22.16 0.74
C GLN A 12 -1.37 -23.17 -0.23
N LYS A 13 -2.18 -23.86 -1.03
CA LYS A 13 -1.73 -24.95 -1.89
C LYS A 13 -0.97 -24.46 -3.13
N GLU A 14 -1.60 -23.55 -3.89
CA GLU A 14 -1.10 -23.16 -5.22
C GLU A 14 -0.04 -22.04 -5.17
N ILE A 15 0.08 -21.33 -4.03
CA ILE A 15 1.06 -20.26 -3.89
C ILE A 15 2.10 -20.65 -2.83
N VAL A 16 1.71 -20.83 -1.58
CA VAL A 16 2.67 -20.97 -0.48
C VAL A 16 3.43 -22.28 -0.56
N GLU A 17 2.74 -23.41 -0.71
CA GLU A 17 3.35 -24.74 -0.79
C GLU A 17 4.04 -24.95 -2.11
N LYS A 18 3.37 -24.64 -3.22
CA LYS A 18 3.89 -24.81 -4.58
C LYS A 18 5.22 -24.09 -4.81
N TYR A 19 5.38 -22.89 -4.27
CA TYR A 19 6.61 -22.09 -4.39
C TYR A 19 7.51 -22.16 -3.17
N GLY A 20 7.14 -22.93 -2.15
CA GLY A 20 7.96 -23.16 -0.95
C GLY A 20 8.19 -21.91 -0.10
N PHE A 21 7.21 -21.01 0.03
CA PHE A 21 7.32 -19.78 0.81
C PHE A 21 7.34 -20.04 2.30
N LYS A 22 8.52 -20.15 2.89
CA LYS A 22 8.73 -20.47 4.31
C LYS A 22 8.41 -19.31 5.28
N LYS A 23 8.37 -18.07 4.80
CA LYS A 23 8.12 -16.88 5.63
C LYS A 23 6.64 -16.56 5.79
N VAL A 24 5.75 -17.16 5.02
CA VAL A 24 4.31 -17.01 5.20
C VAL A 24 3.88 -17.72 6.47
N ARG A 25 3.39 -16.98 7.45
CA ARG A 25 2.99 -17.51 8.76
C ARG A 25 1.50 -17.72 8.86
N ARG A 26 0.71 -16.88 8.20
CA ARG A 26 -0.75 -16.91 8.24
C ARG A 26 -1.32 -16.48 6.89
N ILE A 27 -2.46 -17.08 6.54
CA ILE A 27 -3.32 -16.67 5.43
C ILE A 27 -4.69 -16.42 6.06
N VAL A 28 -5.25 -15.24 5.84
CA VAL A 28 -6.55 -14.85 6.39
C VAL A 28 -7.40 -14.20 5.32
N GLU A 29 -8.70 -14.32 5.45
CA GLU A 29 -9.64 -13.65 4.56
C GLU A 29 -9.73 -12.16 4.86
N GLY A 30 -9.80 -11.35 3.83
CA GLY A 30 -10.03 -9.91 3.92
C GLY A 30 -11.48 -9.55 4.24
N GLY A 31 -11.70 -8.26 4.45
CA GLY A 31 -13.02 -7.69 4.72
C GLY A 31 -13.61 -7.01 3.48
N LYS A 32 -14.75 -6.32 3.67
CA LYS A 32 -15.49 -5.62 2.61
C LYS A 32 -14.65 -4.56 1.90
N GLU A 33 -13.96 -3.75 2.67
CA GLU A 33 -13.12 -2.66 2.17
C GLU A 33 -11.64 -3.01 2.35
N ARG A 34 -10.76 -2.30 1.62
CA ARG A 34 -9.31 -2.48 1.75
C ARG A 34 -8.84 -2.29 3.20
N TYR A 35 -9.34 -1.25 3.88
CA TYR A 35 -8.94 -1.00 5.27
C TYR A 35 -9.44 -2.08 6.25
N HIS A 36 -10.58 -2.75 6.00
CA HIS A 36 -10.98 -3.92 6.78
C HIS A 36 -9.97 -5.06 6.63
N SER A 37 -9.54 -5.32 5.40
CA SER A 37 -8.53 -6.35 5.10
C SER A 37 -7.22 -6.05 5.83
N VAL A 38 -6.78 -4.79 5.83
CA VAL A 38 -5.58 -4.36 6.57
C VAL A 38 -5.78 -4.52 8.08
N ALA A 39 -6.94 -4.11 8.62
CA ALA A 39 -7.25 -4.28 10.04
C ALA A 39 -7.20 -5.75 10.49
N ILE A 40 -7.73 -6.66 9.67
CA ILE A 40 -7.66 -8.11 9.90
C ILE A 40 -6.20 -8.58 9.88
N GLY A 41 -5.41 -8.16 8.90
CA GLY A 41 -4.00 -8.47 8.79
C GLY A 41 -3.20 -7.98 10.00
N LEU A 42 -3.45 -6.75 10.45
CA LEU A 42 -2.78 -6.16 11.63
C LEU A 42 -3.06 -6.95 12.92
N LYS A 43 -4.26 -7.49 13.10
CA LYS A 43 -4.61 -8.36 14.25
C LYS A 43 -3.81 -9.68 14.25
N GLN A 44 -3.28 -10.10 13.09
CA GLN A 44 -2.47 -11.30 12.96
C GLN A 44 -0.98 -11.05 13.16
N THR A 45 -0.54 -9.79 13.23
CA THR A 45 0.86 -9.46 13.47
C THR A 45 1.21 -9.71 14.94
N SER A 46 2.28 -10.49 15.17
CA SER A 46 2.90 -10.69 16.49
C SER A 46 3.66 -9.42 16.95
N ASP A 47 4.46 -9.53 17.99
CA ASP A 47 5.37 -8.47 18.41
C ASP A 47 6.36 -8.17 17.29
N CYS A 48 6.27 -6.97 16.77
CA CYS A 48 7.13 -6.45 15.73
C CYS A 48 7.25 -4.93 15.91
N ASP A 49 8.39 -4.39 15.53
CA ASP A 49 8.63 -2.95 15.61
C ASP A 49 7.94 -2.19 14.47
N TYR A 50 7.91 -2.80 13.29
CA TYR A 50 7.42 -2.17 12.06
C TYR A 50 6.51 -3.10 11.27
N VAL A 51 5.53 -2.51 10.59
CA VAL A 51 4.62 -3.20 9.68
C VAL A 51 4.77 -2.60 8.29
N PHE A 52 4.92 -3.46 7.30
CA PHE A 52 4.91 -3.13 5.88
C PHE A 52 3.60 -3.60 5.28
N ILE A 53 2.78 -2.68 4.80
CA ILE A 53 1.53 -3.00 4.11
C ILE A 53 1.81 -2.90 2.62
N HIS A 54 1.64 -4.00 1.90
CA HIS A 54 1.99 -4.09 0.48
C HIS A 54 0.88 -4.71 -0.34
N ASP A 55 0.55 -4.07 -1.46
CA ASP A 55 -0.43 -4.58 -2.40
C ASP A 55 0.15 -5.81 -3.14
N GLY A 56 -0.50 -6.96 -3.06
CA GLY A 56 -0.11 -8.16 -3.82
C GLY A 56 -0.09 -7.94 -5.34
N ALA A 57 -0.82 -6.95 -5.83
CA ALA A 57 -0.82 -6.53 -7.23
C ALA A 57 0.39 -5.69 -7.66
N ARG A 58 1.40 -5.47 -6.79
CA ARG A 58 2.67 -4.81 -7.14
C ARG A 58 3.85 -5.78 -7.06
N PRO A 59 3.99 -6.69 -8.01
CA PRO A 59 4.99 -7.76 -7.95
C PRO A 59 6.43 -7.28 -8.19
N LEU A 60 6.62 -6.03 -8.63
CA LEU A 60 7.92 -5.51 -9.03
C LEU A 60 8.64 -4.72 -7.92
N VAL A 61 8.18 -4.81 -6.67
CA VAL A 61 8.91 -4.26 -5.54
C VAL A 61 10.31 -4.87 -5.44
N THR A 62 11.32 -4.05 -5.15
CA THR A 62 12.72 -4.50 -5.02
C THR A 62 13.20 -4.43 -3.58
N GLU A 63 14.31 -5.10 -3.31
CA GLU A 63 14.97 -5.07 -2.01
C GLU A 63 15.38 -3.64 -1.62
N GLU A 64 15.90 -2.85 -2.57
CA GLU A 64 16.30 -1.46 -2.35
C GLU A 64 15.10 -0.57 -1.94
N ILE A 65 13.91 -0.81 -2.50
CA ILE A 65 12.69 -0.10 -2.09
C ILE A 65 12.34 -0.46 -0.63
N ILE A 66 12.43 -1.75 -0.29
CA ILE A 66 12.15 -2.24 1.06
C ILE A 66 13.16 -1.67 2.07
N GLU A 67 14.44 -1.63 1.72
CA GLU A 67 15.49 -1.05 2.57
C GLU A 67 15.29 0.45 2.79
N ARG A 68 14.99 1.21 1.72
CA ARG A 68 14.67 2.64 1.87
C ARG A 68 13.46 2.87 2.77
N ALA A 69 12.41 2.05 2.61
CA ALA A 69 11.23 2.13 3.46
C ALA A 69 11.55 1.77 4.92
N LEU A 70 12.42 0.77 5.15
CA LEU A 70 12.88 0.42 6.50
C LEU A 70 13.69 1.55 7.15
N CYS A 71 14.60 2.15 6.41
CA CYS A 71 15.34 3.33 6.89
C CYS A 71 14.41 4.51 7.19
N GLY A 72 13.42 4.73 6.31
CA GLY A 72 12.41 5.77 6.46
C GLY A 72 11.57 5.59 7.73
N VAL A 73 11.03 4.40 7.96
CA VAL A 73 10.17 4.14 9.13
C VAL A 73 10.94 4.19 10.45
N ARG A 74 12.19 3.75 10.47
CA ARG A 74 13.06 3.89 11.65
C ARG A 74 13.23 5.34 12.07
N LYS A 75 13.38 6.24 11.09
CA LYS A 75 13.59 7.68 11.32
C LYS A 75 12.29 8.44 11.60
N HIS A 76 11.21 8.13 10.86
CA HIS A 76 9.99 8.93 10.82
C HIS A 76 8.77 8.25 11.44
N LYS A 77 8.86 6.97 11.85
CA LYS A 77 7.78 6.13 12.40
C LYS A 77 6.65 5.81 11.39
N ALA A 78 6.50 6.59 10.34
CA ALA A 78 5.55 6.38 9.26
C ALA A 78 6.14 6.88 7.95
N CYS A 79 6.12 6.05 6.91
CA CYS A 79 6.53 6.44 5.57
C CYS A 79 5.79 5.64 4.49
N VAL A 80 5.71 6.24 3.32
CA VAL A 80 5.03 5.71 2.15
C VAL A 80 5.95 5.80 0.94
N VAL A 81 6.06 4.69 0.23
CA VAL A 81 6.78 4.65 -1.04
C VAL A 81 5.96 5.33 -2.11
N GLY A 82 6.59 6.15 -2.95
CA GLY A 82 5.94 6.82 -4.07
C GLY A 82 6.96 7.39 -5.05
N MET A 83 6.44 7.96 -6.14
CA MET A 83 7.24 8.64 -7.16
C MET A 83 6.66 10.02 -7.47
N PRO A 84 7.49 11.04 -7.71
CA PRO A 84 7.01 12.31 -8.25
C PRO A 84 6.26 12.09 -9.56
N VAL A 85 5.18 12.84 -9.79
CA VAL A 85 4.48 12.78 -11.07
C VAL A 85 5.35 13.35 -12.19
N LYS A 86 5.31 12.72 -13.37
CA LYS A 86 6.00 13.21 -14.57
C LYS A 86 5.12 14.17 -15.37
N ASP A 87 3.84 13.86 -15.42
CA ASP A 87 2.86 14.64 -16.19
C ASP A 87 2.24 15.78 -15.37
N THR A 88 1.63 16.72 -16.05
CA THR A 88 0.83 17.75 -15.41
C THR A 88 -0.49 17.16 -14.94
N ILE A 89 -0.74 17.19 -13.64
CA ILE A 89 -1.99 16.74 -13.03
C ILE A 89 -3.02 17.88 -13.03
N LYS A 90 -4.26 17.56 -13.35
CA LYS A 90 -5.41 18.44 -13.23
C LYS A 90 -6.40 17.84 -12.24
N ILE A 91 -6.92 18.67 -11.37
CA ILE A 91 -8.10 18.33 -10.55
C ILE A 91 -9.32 18.82 -11.31
N ALA A 92 -10.25 17.92 -11.60
CA ALA A 92 -11.51 18.26 -12.26
C ALA A 92 -12.62 18.53 -11.22
N ASP A 93 -13.60 19.34 -11.59
CA ASP A 93 -14.88 19.43 -10.90
C ASP A 93 -15.85 18.32 -11.38
N GLU A 94 -17.06 18.28 -10.81
CA GLU A 94 -18.08 17.27 -11.15
C GLU A 94 -18.57 17.39 -12.62
N GLU A 95 -18.40 18.55 -13.23
CA GLU A 95 -18.81 18.83 -14.61
C GLU A 95 -17.69 18.52 -15.63
N GLY A 96 -16.49 18.12 -15.14
CA GLY A 96 -15.33 17.79 -15.97
C GLY A 96 -14.46 18.98 -16.37
N ASN A 97 -14.70 20.17 -15.83
CA ASN A 97 -13.84 21.32 -16.02
C ASN A 97 -12.61 21.27 -15.09
N ILE A 98 -11.56 22.01 -15.45
CA ILE A 98 -10.36 22.11 -14.61
C ILE A 98 -10.65 23.01 -13.41
N ALA A 99 -10.72 22.41 -12.21
CA ALA A 99 -10.86 23.12 -10.94
C ALA A 99 -9.50 23.67 -10.44
N SER A 100 -8.43 22.87 -10.57
CA SER A 100 -7.08 23.31 -10.15
C SER A 100 -5.97 22.53 -10.83
N THR A 101 -4.74 23.06 -10.71
CA THR A 101 -3.52 22.42 -11.18
C THR A 101 -2.52 22.39 -10.03
N PRO A 102 -2.31 21.26 -9.36
CA PRO A 102 -1.35 21.16 -8.26
C PRO A 102 0.08 21.38 -8.75
N ASN A 103 0.93 21.86 -7.85
CA ASN A 103 2.36 22.01 -8.15
C ASN A 103 2.98 20.63 -8.40
N ARG A 104 3.41 20.35 -9.62
CA ARG A 104 4.00 19.08 -10.04
C ARG A 104 5.19 18.68 -9.17
N ASN A 105 6.01 19.62 -8.71
CA ASN A 105 7.17 19.33 -7.88
C ASN A 105 6.82 18.83 -6.47
N LEU A 106 5.57 18.99 -6.05
CA LEU A 106 5.06 18.57 -4.75
C LEU A 106 4.00 17.46 -4.85
N THR A 107 3.75 16.96 -6.07
CA THR A 107 2.72 15.96 -6.33
C THR A 107 3.38 14.61 -6.58
N TRP A 108 2.89 13.58 -5.89
CA TRP A 108 3.45 12.24 -5.91
C TRP A 108 2.38 11.19 -6.21
N LEU A 109 2.78 10.15 -6.94
CA LEU A 109 2.01 8.92 -7.12
C LEU A 109 2.38 7.98 -5.98
N VAL A 110 1.43 7.72 -5.11
CA VAL A 110 1.62 6.82 -3.97
C VAL A 110 1.67 5.37 -4.43
N GLN A 111 2.62 4.64 -3.90
CA GLN A 111 2.81 3.21 -4.11
C GLN A 111 2.72 2.45 -2.78
N THR A 112 3.08 1.17 -2.79
CA THR A 112 3.37 0.38 -1.60
C THR A 112 4.76 -0.26 -1.75
N PRO A 113 5.46 -0.60 -0.62
CA PRO A 113 4.93 -0.67 0.74
C PRO A 113 4.64 0.67 1.38
N GLN A 114 3.59 0.71 2.20
CA GLN A 114 3.35 1.75 3.19
C GLN A 114 3.80 1.20 4.54
N THR A 115 4.67 1.91 5.23
CA THR A 115 5.44 1.32 6.33
C THR A 115 5.32 2.16 7.58
N PHE A 116 5.02 1.51 8.70
CA PHE A 116 4.69 2.18 9.95
C PHE A 116 5.30 1.48 11.15
N ALA A 117 5.58 2.23 12.21
CA ALA A 117 5.80 1.66 13.52
C ALA A 117 4.54 0.91 13.96
N ALA A 118 4.69 -0.33 14.43
CA ALA A 118 3.57 -1.22 14.72
C ALA A 118 2.57 -0.63 15.74
N PRO A 119 2.99 -0.01 16.84
CA PRO A 119 2.04 0.62 17.77
C PRO A 119 1.24 1.77 17.13
N LEU A 120 1.85 2.55 16.24
CA LEU A 120 1.21 3.68 15.57
C LEU A 120 0.10 3.21 14.64
N ILE A 121 0.40 2.27 13.73
CA ILE A 121 -0.58 1.79 12.75
C ILE A 121 -1.70 1.00 13.42
N LYS A 122 -1.39 0.17 14.43
CA LYS A 122 -2.40 -0.58 15.18
C LYS A 122 -3.37 0.36 15.90
N LYS A 123 -2.86 1.43 16.53
CA LYS A 123 -3.70 2.46 17.17
C LYS A 123 -4.57 3.20 16.15
N ALA A 124 -4.00 3.61 15.02
CA ALA A 124 -4.73 4.30 13.97
C ALA A 124 -5.88 3.45 13.41
N TYR A 125 -5.63 2.17 13.15
CA TYR A 125 -6.64 1.25 12.66
C TYR A 125 -7.71 0.89 13.69
N ALA A 126 -7.35 0.77 14.97
CA ALA A 126 -8.33 0.58 16.04
C ALA A 126 -9.32 1.76 16.09
N SER A 127 -8.79 2.99 16.04
CA SER A 127 -9.61 4.22 16.02
C SER A 127 -10.46 4.34 14.74
N LEU A 128 -9.92 3.96 13.59
CA LEU A 128 -10.68 3.94 12.32
C LEU A 128 -11.90 3.02 12.41
N ILE A 129 -11.69 1.77 12.87
CA ILE A 129 -12.78 0.77 12.95
C ILE A 129 -13.82 1.18 13.99
N GLU A 130 -13.41 1.75 15.12
CA GLU A 130 -14.32 2.26 16.15
C GLU A 130 -15.20 3.41 15.64
N ARG A 131 -14.65 4.29 14.79
CA ARG A 131 -15.32 5.48 14.27
C ARG A 131 -15.82 5.35 12.84
N GLU A 132 -15.88 4.14 12.31
CA GLU A 132 -16.18 3.89 10.88
C GLU A 132 -17.47 4.56 10.42
N GLU A 133 -18.57 4.41 11.16
CA GLU A 133 -19.86 4.96 10.80
C GLU A 133 -19.88 6.51 10.86
N GLU A 134 -19.20 7.10 11.84
CA GLU A 134 -19.02 8.55 11.94
C GLU A 134 -18.27 9.09 10.71
N LEU A 135 -17.16 8.43 10.35
CA LEU A 135 -16.32 8.86 9.23
C LEU A 135 -17.03 8.73 7.89
N LYS A 136 -17.77 7.64 7.67
CA LYS A 136 -18.60 7.47 6.48
C LYS A 136 -19.68 8.56 6.39
N SER A 137 -20.31 8.87 7.51
CA SER A 137 -21.36 9.91 7.56
C SER A 137 -20.82 11.32 7.28
N SER A 138 -19.53 11.56 7.58
CA SER A 138 -18.84 12.81 7.22
C SER A 138 -18.43 12.92 5.76
N GLY A 139 -18.61 11.86 4.96
CA GLY A 139 -18.19 11.78 3.56
C GLY A 139 -16.69 11.49 3.38
N LEU A 140 -15.97 11.14 4.45
CA LEU A 140 -14.56 10.79 4.36
C LEU A 140 -14.37 9.43 3.68
N VAL A 141 -13.63 9.42 2.56
CA VAL A 141 -13.25 8.21 1.83
C VAL A 141 -11.80 7.89 2.14
N ILE A 142 -11.56 6.79 2.83
CA ILE A 142 -10.21 6.30 3.13
C ILE A 142 -9.63 5.61 1.88
N THR A 143 -8.53 6.13 1.37
CA THR A 143 -7.91 5.65 0.13
C THR A 143 -6.67 4.77 0.38
N ASP A 144 -5.89 5.06 1.43
CA ASP A 144 -4.67 4.33 1.76
C ASP A 144 -4.36 4.33 3.27
N ASP A 145 -3.29 3.63 3.66
CA ASP A 145 -2.91 3.46 5.06
C ASP A 145 -2.28 4.73 5.65
N ALA A 146 -1.62 5.53 4.81
CA ALA A 146 -1.08 6.82 5.21
C ALA A 146 -2.20 7.77 5.65
N MET A 147 -3.27 7.86 4.87
CA MET A 147 -4.44 8.67 5.21
C MET A 147 -5.08 8.21 6.53
N VAL A 148 -5.12 6.91 6.80
CA VAL A 148 -5.59 6.40 8.11
C VAL A 148 -4.73 6.95 9.25
N VAL A 149 -3.41 6.86 9.12
CA VAL A 149 -2.48 7.35 10.17
C VAL A 149 -2.62 8.86 10.35
N GLU A 150 -2.63 9.63 9.28
CA GLU A 150 -2.76 11.09 9.33
C GLU A 150 -4.08 11.53 9.95
N THR A 151 -5.19 10.92 9.51
CA THR A 151 -6.54 11.28 9.98
C THR A 151 -6.77 10.86 11.42
N MET A 152 -6.37 9.65 11.81
CA MET A 152 -6.68 9.11 13.14
C MET A 152 -5.69 9.56 14.23
N THR A 153 -4.47 9.97 13.85
CA THR A 153 -3.41 10.25 14.85
C THR A 153 -2.79 11.64 14.70
N GLY A 154 -3.00 12.34 13.59
CA GLY A 154 -2.31 13.59 13.26
C GLY A 154 -0.82 13.41 12.97
N HIS A 155 -0.31 12.17 12.93
CA HIS A 155 1.11 11.90 12.64
C HIS A 155 1.40 12.12 11.16
N ARG A 156 2.41 12.92 10.86
CA ARG A 156 2.84 13.20 9.47
C ARG A 156 3.55 11.99 8.86
N VAL A 157 3.15 11.60 7.66
CA VAL A 157 3.74 10.48 6.94
C VAL A 157 4.79 10.98 5.95
N LYS A 158 5.98 10.36 5.95
CA LYS A 158 7.09 10.74 5.08
C LYS A 158 7.01 10.01 3.74
N LEU A 159 7.09 10.76 2.64
CA LEU A 159 7.29 10.18 1.31
C LEU A 159 8.72 9.67 1.15
N ILE A 160 8.85 8.45 0.63
CA ILE A 160 10.12 7.77 0.32
C ILE A 160 10.11 7.41 -1.16
N GLU A 161 11.23 7.65 -1.83
CA GLU A 161 11.35 7.35 -3.24
C GLU A 161 11.25 5.84 -3.52
N GLY A 162 10.34 5.47 -4.40
CA GLY A 162 10.10 4.13 -4.91
C GLY A 162 10.82 3.85 -6.22
N ALA A 163 10.08 3.34 -7.18
CA ALA A 163 10.50 3.18 -8.57
C ALA A 163 9.28 3.28 -9.50
N TYR A 164 9.44 3.83 -10.69
CA TYR A 164 8.36 3.90 -11.66
C TYR A 164 7.92 2.51 -12.14
N GLU A 165 8.83 1.53 -12.07
CA GLU A 165 8.58 0.12 -12.40
C GLU A 165 7.75 -0.61 -11.34
N ASN A 166 7.62 -0.06 -10.12
CA ASN A 166 6.78 -0.65 -9.05
C ASN A 166 5.30 -0.34 -9.29
N ILE A 167 4.83 -0.67 -10.50
CA ILE A 167 3.45 -0.47 -10.93
C ILE A 167 2.49 -1.39 -10.18
N LYS A 168 1.21 -1.00 -10.14
CA LYS A 168 0.12 -1.86 -9.69
C LYS A 168 -0.53 -2.49 -10.92
N ILE A 169 -0.54 -3.81 -11.00
CA ILE A 169 -1.23 -4.54 -12.07
C ILE A 169 -2.73 -4.51 -11.77
N THR A 170 -3.48 -3.79 -12.58
CA THR A 170 -4.92 -3.57 -12.45
C THR A 170 -5.68 -3.87 -13.72
N THR A 171 -4.99 -3.85 -14.86
CA THR A 171 -5.55 -4.15 -16.18
C THR A 171 -4.69 -5.20 -16.90
N PRO A 172 -5.20 -5.88 -17.94
CA PRO A 172 -4.41 -6.81 -18.73
C PRO A 172 -3.14 -6.18 -19.33
N GLU A 173 -3.21 -4.93 -19.77
CA GLU A 173 -2.10 -4.19 -20.38
C GLU A 173 -0.96 -3.95 -19.37
N ASP A 174 -1.26 -3.89 -18.08
CA ASP A 174 -0.26 -3.77 -17.04
C ASP A 174 0.63 -5.02 -16.95
N ILE A 175 0.12 -6.18 -17.36
CA ILE A 175 0.87 -7.44 -17.37
C ILE A 175 2.01 -7.33 -18.39
N ASP A 176 1.72 -6.92 -19.63
CA ASP A 176 2.72 -6.72 -20.68
C ASP A 176 3.79 -5.71 -20.26
N THR A 177 3.34 -4.63 -19.60
CA THR A 177 4.22 -3.60 -19.04
C THR A 177 5.14 -4.18 -17.96
N ALA A 178 4.59 -4.98 -17.04
CA ALA A 178 5.34 -5.63 -15.96
C ALA A 178 6.35 -6.64 -16.51
N GLU A 179 5.97 -7.45 -17.50
CA GLU A 179 6.87 -8.40 -18.17
C GLU A 179 8.03 -7.69 -18.88
N ASN A 180 7.76 -6.56 -19.52
CA ASN A 180 8.81 -5.76 -20.14
C ASN A 180 9.81 -5.22 -19.09
N PHE A 181 9.33 -4.68 -17.95
CA PHE A 181 10.20 -4.27 -16.86
C PHE A 181 11.03 -5.41 -16.29
N LEU A 182 10.45 -6.59 -16.10
CA LEU A 182 11.19 -7.79 -15.67
C LEU A 182 12.28 -8.17 -16.67
N ARG A 183 11.97 -8.15 -17.97
CA ARG A 183 12.94 -8.46 -19.02
C ARG A 183 14.12 -7.49 -19.04
N LEU A 184 13.85 -6.18 -18.93
CA LEU A 184 14.89 -5.15 -18.84
C LEU A 184 15.77 -5.33 -17.61
N ARG A 185 15.17 -5.64 -16.45
CA ARG A 185 15.89 -5.91 -15.20
C ARG A 185 16.83 -7.12 -15.31
N ILE A 186 16.40 -8.20 -15.97
CA ILE A 186 17.22 -9.41 -16.17
C ILE A 186 18.36 -9.13 -17.16
N THR A 187 18.13 -8.33 -18.20
CA THR A 187 19.14 -8.01 -19.23
C THR A 187 20.09 -6.87 -18.86
N GLY A 188 19.91 -6.25 -17.69
CA GLY A 188 20.76 -5.15 -17.22
C GLY A 188 20.64 -3.85 -18.03
N ARG A 189 19.51 -3.64 -18.69
CA ARG A 189 19.21 -2.44 -19.49
C ARG A 189 18.27 -1.49 -18.76
#